data_7c69564ac8c6ebb0eb668828baffaedd
#
_entry.id   7c69564ac8c6ebb0eb668828baffaedd
#
_cell.length_a   1.000
_cell.length_b   1.000
_cell.length_c   1.000
_cell.angle_alpha   90.00
_cell.angle_beta   90.00
_cell.angle_gamma   90.00
#
_symmetry.space_group_name_H-M   'P 1'
#
loop_
_entity.id
_entity.type
_entity.pdbx_description
1 polymer ?
#
loop_
_entity_poly.entity_id
_entity_poly.type
_entity_poly.pdbx_seq_one_letter_code
_entity_poly.pdbx_strand_id
1 'polypeptide(L)'
;MLHRRQVLANVLAGAALSPLAALAPFAFGRPARAADKPSEIRIDWATYNPVSMVLKEKGLLEKEFAKDGIGVRWVQSLGSNKALEFLNAGSIDFGSTAGSAALLSKINSNPIKSIYVYSQPEWTALVTRKDTSINKIEDLKGKRVAVTRGTDPHIFLVRALLSVGLSEKDISEVLLQHPDGKTALIRGDVDAWAGLDPMMAQAQVEDGARLFYRNKDANTYGILNGREEFLKTYPDLTRRVLAVYEAARKYCLANYDDEKRVFIETTKLPGAVVDIQLKERTDLTFNRIGAPQRDTILKAGLALQQAGVIPGNVDVKKALDDLVDDRFVGAA
;
A
#
# COMPACT_ATOMS: atom_id res chain seq x y z
N MET A 1 60.06 10.43 11.20
CA MET A 1 61.20 10.96 10.41
C MET A 1 60.67 11.88 9.34
N LEU A 2 60.85 13.18 9.55
CA LEU A 2 61.49 14.16 8.68
C LEU A 2 60.71 14.47 7.39
N HIS A 3 60.36 15.64 7.03
CA HIS A 3 60.70 17.07 7.23
C HIS A 3 60.33 17.80 5.92
N ARG A 4 59.67 18.92 6.04
CA ARG A 4 60.01 20.34 5.82
C ARG A 4 59.95 20.78 4.33
N ARG A 5 59.53 21.90 3.97
CA ARG A 5 59.44 23.31 4.33
C ARG A 5 59.24 24.12 3.02
N GLN A 6 58.35 25.06 3.07
CA GLN A 6 58.42 26.49 2.73
C GLN A 6 59.23 26.94 1.51
N VAL A 7 58.68 27.89 0.75
CA VAL A 7 59.19 29.27 0.62
C VAL A 7 58.19 30.21 -0.06
N LEU A 8 58.06 31.37 0.55
CA LEU A 8 57.35 32.59 0.08
C LEU A 8 58.18 33.31 -1.02
N ALA A 9 57.49 34.09 -1.87
CA ALA A 9 58.01 35.39 -2.31
C ALA A 9 56.88 36.30 -2.87
N ASN A 10 56.76 37.46 -2.25
CA ASN A 10 55.96 38.62 -2.70
C ASN A 10 56.57 39.29 -3.93
N VAL A 11 55.72 39.94 -4.75
CA VAL A 11 56.04 41.26 -5.39
C VAL A 11 54.77 42.07 -5.54
N LEU A 12 54.78 43.28 -5.01
CA LEU A 12 53.85 44.39 -5.15
C LEU A 12 54.11 45.14 -6.46
N ALA A 13 53.07 45.69 -7.07
CA ALA A 13 52.91 47.05 -7.67
C ALA A 13 51.75 47.02 -8.69
N GLY A 14 50.81 47.90 -8.60
CA GLY A 14 50.62 49.22 -9.00
C GLY A 14 49.16 49.49 -9.39
N ALA A 15 48.60 50.54 -8.85
CA ALA A 15 47.25 51.01 -9.02
C ALA A 15 46.94 51.59 -10.43
N ALA A 16 45.68 51.37 -10.92
CA ALA A 16 45.00 52.34 -11.77
C ALA A 16 43.47 52.15 -11.60
N LEU A 17 42.85 53.17 -11.04
CA LEU A 17 41.40 53.34 -10.90
C LEU A 17 40.77 53.74 -12.26
N SER A 18 39.74 53.03 -12.71
CA SER A 18 38.76 53.55 -13.66
C SER A 18 37.38 52.95 -13.30
N PRO A 19 36.32 53.75 -13.14
CA PRO A 19 35.01 53.30 -12.85
C PRO A 19 34.29 52.84 -14.14
N LEU A 20 34.19 51.56 -14.39
CA LEU A 20 33.23 51.04 -15.36
C LEU A 20 31.92 50.70 -14.62
N ALA A 21 30.88 51.44 -14.98
CA ALA A 21 29.51 51.15 -14.60
C ALA A 21 29.15 49.73 -15.05
N ALA A 22 29.00 48.79 -14.09
CA ALA A 22 28.51 47.47 -14.36
C ALA A 22 27.01 47.55 -14.59
N LEU A 23 26.59 47.46 -15.85
CA LEU A 23 25.24 47.04 -16.23
C LEU A 23 25.04 45.60 -15.74
N ALA A 24 24.30 45.44 -14.64
CA ALA A 24 23.83 44.11 -14.20
C ALA A 24 22.96 43.53 -15.32
N PRO A 25 23.27 42.33 -15.84
CA PRO A 25 22.35 41.66 -16.73
C PRO A 25 21.08 41.34 -15.95
N PHE A 26 19.95 41.88 -16.39
CA PHE A 26 18.64 41.38 -15.98
C PHE A 26 18.64 39.88 -16.25
N ALA A 27 18.72 39.07 -15.21
CA ALA A 27 18.46 37.66 -15.28
C ALA A 27 16.98 37.51 -15.63
N PHE A 28 16.67 37.41 -16.91
CA PHE A 28 15.38 36.89 -17.35
C PHE A 28 15.27 35.50 -16.70
N GLY A 29 14.41 35.39 -15.68
CA GLY A 29 14.08 34.12 -15.10
C GLY A 29 13.73 33.14 -16.22
N ARG A 30 14.53 32.10 -16.39
CA ARG A 30 14.17 31.00 -17.28
C ARG A 30 12.75 30.59 -16.91
N PRO A 31 11.80 30.54 -17.85
CA PRO A 31 10.50 29.95 -17.56
C PRO A 31 10.76 28.58 -16.97
N ALA A 32 10.08 28.28 -15.86
CA ALA A 32 10.13 26.96 -15.25
C ALA A 32 9.84 25.95 -16.37
N ARG A 33 10.86 25.20 -16.76
CA ARG A 33 10.71 24.16 -17.79
C ARG A 33 9.64 23.21 -17.27
N ALA A 34 8.57 23.03 -18.01
CA ALA A 34 7.60 22.00 -17.70
C ALA A 34 8.39 20.70 -17.44
N ALA A 35 8.17 20.06 -16.31
CA ALA A 35 8.91 18.85 -15.98
C ALA A 35 8.80 17.89 -17.16
N ASP A 36 9.94 17.45 -17.69
CA ASP A 36 9.96 16.48 -18.79
C ASP A 36 9.12 15.27 -18.36
N LYS A 37 8.19 14.83 -19.21
CA LYS A 37 7.33 13.68 -18.92
C LYS A 37 8.19 12.46 -18.53
N PRO A 38 7.73 11.59 -17.62
CA PRO A 38 8.48 10.41 -17.27
C PRO A 38 8.54 9.46 -18.48
N SER A 39 9.60 8.68 -18.59
CA SER A 39 9.70 7.64 -19.62
C SER A 39 8.78 6.45 -19.37
N GLU A 40 8.43 6.20 -18.10
CA GLU A 40 7.53 5.13 -17.67
C GLU A 40 6.73 5.52 -16.43
N ILE A 41 5.55 4.92 -16.26
CA ILE A 41 4.77 4.89 -15.03
C ILE A 41 4.96 3.52 -14.40
N ARG A 42 5.36 3.49 -13.13
CA ARG A 42 5.61 2.26 -12.37
C ARG A 42 4.48 2.05 -11.39
N ILE A 43 3.77 0.94 -11.50
CA ILE A 43 2.58 0.65 -10.69
C ILE A 43 2.59 -0.80 -10.24
N ASP A 44 2.03 -1.07 -9.07
CA ASP A 44 1.86 -2.45 -8.63
C ASP A 44 0.59 -3.10 -9.17
N TRP A 45 0.61 -4.42 -9.12
CA TRP A 45 -0.58 -5.26 -9.20
C TRP A 45 -0.54 -6.29 -8.07
N ALA A 46 -1.72 -6.70 -7.60
CA ALA A 46 -1.79 -7.62 -6.47
C ALA A 46 -3.04 -8.50 -6.53
N THR A 47 -2.95 -9.74 -6.04
CA THR A 47 -4.07 -10.68 -5.98
C THR A 47 -5.16 -10.24 -5.00
N TYR A 48 -4.83 -9.40 -4.02
CA TYR A 48 -5.79 -8.75 -3.14
C TYR A 48 -6.43 -7.47 -3.73
N ASN A 49 -6.02 -7.07 -4.94
CA ASN A 49 -6.60 -5.96 -5.70
C ASN A 49 -7.02 -6.45 -7.10
N PRO A 50 -8.21 -7.05 -7.25
CA PRO A 50 -8.64 -7.62 -8.52
C PRO A 50 -8.74 -6.59 -9.64
N VAL A 51 -9.06 -5.33 -9.34
CA VAL A 51 -9.08 -4.25 -10.34
C VAL A 51 -7.71 -4.09 -11.00
N SER A 52 -6.61 -4.18 -10.24
CA SER A 52 -5.25 -4.07 -10.78
C SER A 52 -4.89 -5.20 -11.74
N MET A 53 -5.46 -6.39 -11.53
CA MET A 53 -5.23 -7.55 -12.40
C MET A 53 -5.93 -7.36 -13.75
N VAL A 54 -7.18 -6.89 -13.75
CA VAL A 54 -7.93 -6.58 -14.98
C VAL A 54 -7.29 -5.41 -15.72
N LEU A 55 -6.87 -4.38 -15.00
CA LEU A 55 -6.19 -3.21 -15.53
C LEU A 55 -4.93 -3.61 -16.31
N LYS A 56 -4.10 -4.49 -15.71
CA LYS A 56 -2.87 -5.02 -16.29
C LYS A 56 -3.15 -5.93 -17.47
N GLU A 57 -4.04 -6.94 -17.31
CA GLU A 57 -4.32 -7.93 -18.34
C GLU A 57 -4.88 -7.29 -19.62
N LYS A 58 -5.72 -6.27 -19.47
CA LYS A 58 -6.30 -5.56 -20.61
C LYS A 58 -5.38 -4.48 -21.19
N GLY A 59 -4.23 -4.21 -20.58
CA GLY A 59 -3.28 -3.19 -21.03
C GLY A 59 -3.91 -1.79 -21.08
N LEU A 60 -4.74 -1.43 -20.08
CA LEU A 60 -5.51 -0.19 -20.15
C LEU A 60 -4.63 1.04 -19.94
N LEU A 61 -3.65 0.97 -19.05
CA LEU A 61 -2.68 2.06 -18.85
C LEU A 61 -1.75 2.19 -20.06
N GLU A 62 -1.30 1.08 -20.62
CA GLU A 62 -0.45 1.07 -21.82
C GLU A 62 -1.16 1.76 -22.99
N LYS A 63 -2.45 1.45 -23.20
CA LYS A 63 -3.27 2.10 -24.24
C LYS A 63 -3.45 3.59 -24.01
N GLU A 64 -3.68 4.00 -22.76
CA GLU A 64 -3.84 5.41 -22.40
C GLU A 64 -2.57 6.21 -22.66
N PHE A 65 -1.40 5.68 -22.29
CA PHE A 65 -0.15 6.40 -22.32
C PHE A 65 0.70 6.18 -23.60
N ALA A 66 0.28 5.30 -24.50
CA ALA A 66 0.99 5.01 -25.75
C ALA A 66 1.24 6.25 -26.61
N LYS A 67 0.24 7.14 -26.71
CA LYS A 67 0.33 8.39 -27.51
C LYS A 67 1.37 9.37 -26.97
N ASP A 68 1.64 9.30 -25.67
CA ASP A 68 2.65 10.12 -25.01
C ASP A 68 4.04 9.49 -25.08
N GLY A 69 4.17 8.26 -25.56
CA GLY A 69 5.41 7.51 -25.53
C GLY A 69 5.87 7.19 -24.11
N ILE A 70 4.92 7.06 -23.15
CA ILE A 70 5.19 6.70 -21.76
C ILE A 70 4.93 5.21 -21.61
N GLY A 71 5.95 4.44 -21.16
CA GLY A 71 5.81 3.03 -20.84
C GLY A 71 5.06 2.78 -19.53
N VAL A 72 4.61 1.55 -19.32
CA VAL A 72 4.04 1.10 -18.03
C VAL A 72 4.82 -0.09 -17.54
N ARG A 73 5.33 -0.02 -16.31
CA ARG A 73 6.03 -1.12 -15.66
C ARG A 73 5.24 -1.63 -14.46
N TRP A 74 4.88 -2.90 -14.52
CA TRP A 74 4.13 -3.59 -13.50
C TRP A 74 5.06 -4.31 -12.51
N VAL A 75 4.76 -4.17 -11.21
CA VAL A 75 5.47 -4.87 -10.13
C VAL A 75 4.45 -5.61 -9.29
N GLN A 76 4.67 -6.88 -9.00
CA GLN A 76 3.76 -7.63 -8.12
C GLN A 76 4.02 -7.31 -6.65
N SER A 77 2.97 -6.95 -5.92
CA SER A 77 2.99 -6.79 -4.46
C SER A 77 2.32 -7.97 -3.77
N LEU A 78 3.01 -8.58 -2.81
CA LEU A 78 2.50 -9.74 -2.04
C LEU A 78 1.73 -9.35 -0.77
N GLY A 79 1.55 -8.06 -0.53
CA GLY A 79 0.87 -7.45 0.62
C GLY A 79 1.18 -5.98 0.71
N SER A 80 0.42 -5.24 1.53
CA SER A 80 0.60 -3.80 1.74
C SER A 80 2.03 -3.44 2.15
N ASN A 81 2.70 -4.28 2.95
CA ASN A 81 4.08 -4.08 3.37
C ASN A 81 5.04 -3.99 2.18
N LYS A 82 4.88 -4.86 1.16
CA LYS A 82 5.72 -4.83 -0.04
C LYS A 82 5.39 -3.66 -0.95
N ALA A 83 4.13 -3.32 -1.14
CA ALA A 83 3.74 -2.12 -1.89
C ALA A 83 4.33 -0.85 -1.26
N LEU A 84 4.27 -0.73 0.07
CA LEU A 84 4.82 0.41 0.82
C LEU A 84 6.35 0.47 0.78
N GLU A 85 7.01 -0.68 0.83
CA GLU A 85 8.47 -0.79 0.64
C GLU A 85 8.87 -0.29 -0.75
N PHE A 86 8.16 -0.72 -1.80
CA PHE A 86 8.43 -0.31 -3.18
C PHE A 86 8.16 1.18 -3.42
N LEU A 87 7.09 1.75 -2.82
CA LEU A 87 6.82 3.18 -2.85
C LEU A 87 7.92 3.98 -2.16
N ASN A 88 8.35 3.55 -0.96
CA ASN A 88 9.41 4.21 -0.20
C ASN A 88 10.75 4.17 -0.93
N ALA A 89 11.06 3.05 -1.56
CA ALA A 89 12.28 2.89 -2.37
C ALA A 89 12.23 3.61 -3.73
N GLY A 90 11.10 4.22 -4.09
CA GLY A 90 10.90 4.80 -5.42
C GLY A 90 10.90 3.77 -6.56
N SER A 91 10.67 2.50 -6.26
CA SER A 91 10.60 1.41 -7.26
C SER A 91 9.28 1.38 -7.99
N ILE A 92 8.22 1.91 -7.39
CA ILE A 92 6.91 2.17 -8.00
C ILE A 92 6.44 3.59 -7.69
N ASP A 93 5.56 4.13 -8.54
CA ASP A 93 4.95 5.45 -8.39
C ASP A 93 3.56 5.36 -7.78
N PHE A 94 2.85 4.23 -8.03
CA PHE A 94 1.54 3.93 -7.47
C PHE A 94 1.54 2.51 -6.86
N GLY A 95 0.92 2.37 -5.69
CA GLY A 95 0.89 1.09 -4.97
C GLY A 95 -0.42 0.84 -4.22
N SER A 96 -0.88 -0.40 -4.26
CA SER A 96 -2.12 -0.89 -3.65
C SER A 96 -1.88 -1.31 -2.20
N THR A 97 -2.61 -0.73 -1.25
CA THR A 97 -2.49 -1.08 0.18
C THR A 97 -3.84 -1.10 0.88
N ALA A 98 -3.84 -1.58 2.12
CA ALA A 98 -4.89 -1.25 3.08
C ALA A 98 -4.69 0.18 3.60
N GLY A 99 -5.80 0.85 3.94
CA GLY A 99 -5.75 2.21 4.47
C GLY A 99 -5.01 2.31 5.81
N SER A 100 -5.18 1.33 6.68
CA SER A 100 -4.48 1.25 7.98
C SER A 100 -2.97 1.08 7.82
N ALA A 101 -2.54 0.26 6.87
CA ALA A 101 -1.13 0.06 6.55
C ALA A 101 -0.50 1.33 5.95
N ALA A 102 -1.23 2.03 5.06
CA ALA A 102 -0.81 3.32 4.52
C ALA A 102 -0.63 4.37 5.63
N LEU A 103 -1.57 4.45 6.59
CA LEU A 103 -1.48 5.36 7.73
C LEU A 103 -0.25 5.07 8.59
N LEU A 104 -0.03 3.81 8.97
CA LEU A 104 1.15 3.41 9.74
C LEU A 104 2.45 3.75 9.01
N SER A 105 2.49 3.51 7.71
CA SER A 105 3.65 3.83 6.87
C SER A 105 3.90 5.34 6.77
N LYS A 106 2.83 6.14 6.68
CA LYS A 106 2.91 7.61 6.69
C LYS A 106 3.46 8.14 8.02
N ILE A 107 2.99 7.61 9.13
CA ILE A 107 3.52 7.93 10.48
C ILE A 107 5.02 7.61 10.57
N ASN A 108 5.46 6.55 9.91
CA ASN A 108 6.87 6.16 9.80
C ASN A 108 7.62 6.92 8.68
N SER A 109 7.11 8.07 8.25
CA SER A 109 7.73 9.01 7.31
C SER A 109 7.88 8.52 5.86
N ASN A 110 7.08 7.52 5.43
CA ASN A 110 7.02 7.17 4.01
C ASN A 110 6.36 8.32 3.22
N PRO A 111 7.01 8.87 2.16
CA PRO A 111 6.50 10.02 1.41
C PRO A 111 5.42 9.61 0.40
N ILE A 112 4.28 9.19 0.92
CA ILE A 112 3.10 8.75 0.14
C ILE A 112 1.86 9.59 0.43
N LYS A 113 0.93 9.58 -0.50
CA LYS A 113 -0.45 10.07 -0.36
C LYS A 113 -1.44 9.02 -0.82
N SER A 114 -2.52 8.87 -0.06
CA SER A 114 -3.68 8.06 -0.45
C SER A 114 -4.59 8.88 -1.35
N ILE A 115 -4.90 8.37 -2.54
CA ILE A 115 -5.54 9.14 -3.61
C ILE A 115 -6.82 8.52 -4.18
N TYR A 116 -7.07 7.22 -3.92
CA TYR A 116 -8.22 6.52 -4.48
C TYR A 116 -8.57 5.28 -3.67
N VAL A 117 -9.86 4.90 -3.67
CA VAL A 117 -10.37 3.63 -3.13
C VAL A 117 -10.68 2.69 -4.27
N TYR A 118 -10.08 1.49 -4.28
CA TYR A 118 -10.39 0.50 -5.31
C TYR A 118 -11.37 -0.58 -4.83
N SER A 119 -11.53 -0.77 -3.51
CA SER A 119 -12.49 -1.73 -2.94
C SER A 119 -12.77 -1.50 -1.46
N GLN A 120 -13.91 -2.07 -0.98
CA GLN A 120 -14.13 -2.40 0.42
C GLN A 120 -14.08 -3.92 0.56
N PRO A 121 -12.96 -4.48 1.02
CA PRO A 121 -12.83 -5.92 1.15
C PRO A 121 -13.19 -6.42 2.56
N GLU A 122 -13.54 -7.71 2.66
CA GLU A 122 -13.42 -8.50 3.87
C GLU A 122 -12.26 -9.50 3.70
N TRP A 123 -11.09 -8.99 3.39
CA TRP A 123 -9.93 -9.76 2.96
C TRP A 123 -9.10 -10.38 4.08
N THR A 124 -9.43 -10.09 5.34
CA THR A 124 -8.71 -10.68 6.48
C THR A 124 -9.65 -11.25 7.55
N ALA A 125 -9.22 -12.35 8.12
CA ALA A 125 -9.81 -13.00 9.27
C ALA A 125 -8.72 -13.75 10.04
N LEU A 126 -9.03 -14.21 11.28
CA LEU A 126 -8.17 -15.13 12.01
C LEU A 126 -8.53 -16.57 11.64
N VAL A 127 -7.53 -17.31 11.20
CA VAL A 127 -7.68 -18.64 10.58
C VAL A 127 -6.97 -19.68 11.42
N THR A 128 -7.59 -20.86 11.54
CA THR A 128 -6.97 -22.04 12.16
C THR A 128 -7.28 -23.29 11.34
N ARG A 129 -6.54 -24.37 11.57
CA ARG A 129 -6.86 -25.68 10.97
C ARG A 129 -8.17 -26.23 11.52
N LYS A 130 -8.80 -27.14 10.77
CA LYS A 130 -10.07 -27.80 11.17
C LYS A 130 -9.97 -28.63 12.43
N ASP A 131 -8.79 -29.15 12.73
CA ASP A 131 -8.51 -30.11 13.83
C ASP A 131 -8.02 -29.46 15.13
N THR A 132 -8.05 -28.12 15.22
CA THR A 132 -7.64 -27.40 16.44
C THR A 132 -8.83 -27.11 17.36
N SER A 133 -8.54 -26.85 18.64
CA SER A 133 -9.53 -26.39 19.63
C SER A 133 -9.69 -24.85 19.65
N ILE A 134 -9.06 -24.09 18.73
CA ILE A 134 -9.15 -22.64 18.68
C ILE A 134 -10.49 -22.25 18.05
N ASN A 135 -11.37 -21.61 18.84
CA ASN A 135 -12.71 -21.21 18.40
C ASN A 135 -13.01 -19.71 18.63
N LYS A 136 -12.20 -19.04 19.44
CA LYS A 136 -12.35 -17.63 19.80
C LYS A 136 -10.98 -16.99 20.01
N ILE A 137 -10.95 -15.66 20.10
CA ILE A 137 -9.70 -14.88 20.17
C ILE A 137 -8.90 -15.24 21.43
N GLU A 138 -9.58 -15.46 22.57
CA GLU A 138 -8.94 -15.78 23.84
C GLU A 138 -8.15 -17.11 23.80
N ASP A 139 -8.51 -18.01 22.88
CA ASP A 139 -7.80 -19.28 22.68
C ASP A 139 -6.41 -19.10 22.05
N LEU A 140 -6.11 -17.88 21.57
CA LEU A 140 -4.78 -17.53 21.02
C LEU A 140 -3.72 -17.36 22.09
N LYS A 141 -4.08 -17.21 23.36
CA LYS A 141 -3.10 -17.01 24.43
C LYS A 141 -2.07 -18.14 24.46
N GLY A 142 -0.79 -17.79 24.36
CA GLY A 142 0.35 -18.71 24.30
C GLY A 142 0.49 -19.48 22.98
N LYS A 143 -0.33 -19.18 21.95
CA LYS A 143 -0.27 -19.85 20.64
C LYS A 143 0.72 -19.18 19.69
N ARG A 144 1.25 -19.95 18.75
CA ARG A 144 2.04 -19.45 17.62
C ARG A 144 1.07 -18.94 16.56
N VAL A 145 1.20 -17.65 16.21
CA VAL A 145 0.32 -17.00 15.24
C VAL A 145 1.16 -16.44 14.09
N ALA A 146 0.96 -16.96 12.89
CA ALA A 146 1.61 -16.39 11.70
C ALA A 146 0.97 -15.05 11.35
N VAL A 147 1.80 -14.06 11.07
CA VAL A 147 1.35 -12.71 10.71
C VAL A 147 2.35 -12.01 9.80
N THR A 148 1.84 -11.22 8.85
CA THR A 148 2.66 -10.32 8.02
C THR A 148 2.63 -8.92 8.60
N ARG A 149 3.69 -8.52 9.30
CA ARG A 149 3.76 -7.22 9.97
C ARG A 149 3.63 -6.07 8.97
N GLY A 150 2.94 -4.98 9.37
CA GLY A 150 2.72 -3.80 8.54
C GLY A 150 1.65 -3.96 7.46
N THR A 151 0.76 -4.95 7.61
CA THR A 151 -0.41 -5.19 6.73
C THR A 151 -1.72 -5.11 7.51
N ASP A 152 -2.85 -5.06 6.80
CA ASP A 152 -4.18 -5.09 7.44
C ASP A 152 -4.40 -6.32 8.31
N PRO A 153 -4.01 -7.55 7.91
CA PRO A 153 -4.05 -8.71 8.79
C PRO A 153 -3.31 -8.56 10.13
N HIS A 154 -2.15 -7.91 10.14
CA HIS A 154 -1.46 -7.60 11.39
C HIS A 154 -2.29 -6.64 12.27
N ILE A 155 -2.78 -5.56 11.68
CA ILE A 155 -3.58 -4.56 12.38
C ILE A 155 -4.91 -5.15 12.87
N PHE A 156 -5.51 -6.02 12.07
CA PHE A 156 -6.70 -6.79 12.43
C PHE A 156 -6.44 -7.71 13.65
N LEU A 157 -5.32 -8.44 13.66
CA LEU A 157 -4.91 -9.27 14.78
C LEU A 157 -4.73 -8.45 16.08
N VAL A 158 -4.01 -7.33 16.01
CA VAL A 158 -3.82 -6.41 17.15
C VAL A 158 -5.17 -5.94 17.69
N ARG A 159 -6.09 -5.51 16.83
CA ARG A 159 -7.44 -5.07 17.21
C ARG A 159 -8.26 -6.19 17.83
N ALA A 160 -8.17 -7.41 17.28
CA ALA A 160 -8.85 -8.57 17.82
C ALA A 160 -8.34 -8.91 19.23
N LEU A 161 -7.03 -8.96 19.44
CA LEU A 161 -6.44 -9.21 20.75
C LEU A 161 -6.86 -8.15 21.77
N LEU A 162 -6.79 -6.87 21.43
CA LEU A 162 -7.21 -5.78 22.31
C LEU A 162 -8.68 -5.88 22.72
N SER A 163 -9.56 -6.35 21.84
CA SER A 163 -11.00 -6.48 22.12
C SER A 163 -11.34 -7.46 23.24
N VAL A 164 -10.42 -8.36 23.57
CA VAL A 164 -10.55 -9.37 24.65
C VAL A 164 -9.52 -9.17 25.76
N GLY A 165 -8.86 -8.01 25.81
CA GLY A 165 -7.86 -7.69 26.84
C GLY A 165 -6.53 -8.39 26.68
N LEU A 166 -6.24 -8.95 25.51
CA LEU A 166 -4.94 -9.52 25.13
C LEU A 166 -4.11 -8.52 24.34
N SER A 167 -2.83 -8.84 24.17
CA SER A 167 -1.86 -8.09 23.39
C SER A 167 -0.96 -9.04 22.57
N GLU A 168 -0.11 -8.48 21.71
CA GLU A 168 0.90 -9.24 20.97
C GLU A 168 1.86 -10.01 21.91
N LYS A 169 2.03 -9.57 23.16
CA LYS A 169 2.86 -10.25 24.17
C LYS A 169 2.24 -11.53 24.71
N ASP A 170 0.93 -11.72 24.56
CA ASP A 170 0.21 -12.90 25.01
C ASP A 170 0.22 -14.04 23.98
N ILE A 171 0.78 -13.82 22.81
CA ILE A 171 0.94 -14.79 21.73
C ILE A 171 2.42 -14.91 21.30
N SER A 172 2.72 -15.93 20.51
CA SER A 172 4.03 -16.11 19.88
C SER A 172 3.90 -15.73 18.39
N GLU A 173 4.21 -14.48 18.03
CA GLU A 173 4.17 -14.08 16.63
C GLU A 173 5.23 -14.77 15.79
N VAL A 174 4.83 -15.33 14.65
CA VAL A 174 5.69 -15.87 13.61
C VAL A 174 5.59 -14.98 12.38
N LEU A 175 6.63 -14.19 12.15
CA LEU A 175 6.63 -13.17 11.08
C LEU A 175 6.89 -13.82 9.72
N LEU A 176 5.86 -13.98 8.92
CA LEU A 176 5.89 -14.62 7.60
C LEU A 176 5.14 -13.75 6.58
N GLN A 177 5.52 -13.88 5.29
CA GLN A 177 4.66 -13.37 4.22
C GLN A 177 3.39 -14.22 4.11
N HIS A 178 2.32 -13.65 3.54
CA HIS A 178 1.01 -14.31 3.52
C HIS A 178 1.00 -15.72 2.92
N PRO A 179 1.69 -16.01 1.79
CA PRO A 179 1.77 -17.37 1.26
C PRO A 179 2.45 -18.35 2.22
N ASP A 180 3.52 -17.89 2.88
CA ASP A 180 4.29 -18.69 3.84
C ASP A 180 3.47 -18.90 5.12
N GLY A 181 2.71 -17.88 5.56
CA GLY A 181 1.79 -17.96 6.70
C GLY A 181 0.70 -19.01 6.48
N LYS A 182 0.06 -19.04 5.29
CA LYS A 182 -0.87 -20.13 4.92
C LYS A 182 -0.18 -21.48 4.99
N THR A 183 1.00 -21.62 4.38
CA THR A 183 1.74 -22.88 4.34
C THR A 183 2.11 -23.35 5.74
N ALA A 184 2.60 -22.47 6.60
CA ALA A 184 2.93 -22.78 7.99
C ALA A 184 1.69 -23.23 8.80
N LEU A 185 0.53 -22.59 8.57
CA LEU A 185 -0.71 -23.02 9.19
C LEU A 185 -1.09 -24.45 8.80
N ILE A 186 -1.11 -24.74 7.49
CA ILE A 186 -1.53 -26.05 6.99
C ILE A 186 -0.59 -27.18 7.45
N ARG A 187 0.71 -26.92 7.54
CA ARG A 187 1.71 -27.86 8.07
C ARG A 187 1.63 -28.06 9.59
N GLY A 188 0.99 -27.13 10.32
CA GLY A 188 0.96 -27.16 11.78
C GLY A 188 2.19 -26.51 12.43
N ASP A 189 3.00 -25.79 11.67
CA ASP A 189 4.14 -25.03 12.19
C ASP A 189 3.68 -23.84 13.04
N VAL A 190 2.45 -23.36 12.81
CA VAL A 190 1.75 -22.36 13.62
C VAL A 190 0.34 -22.87 13.97
N ASP A 191 -0.26 -22.30 15.01
CA ASP A 191 -1.56 -22.72 15.54
C ASP A 191 -2.70 -21.91 14.90
N ALA A 192 -2.41 -20.64 14.53
CA ALA A 192 -3.32 -19.76 13.84
C ALA A 192 -2.57 -18.85 12.87
N TRP A 193 -3.29 -18.18 12.00
CA TRP A 193 -2.77 -17.23 11.02
C TRP A 193 -3.71 -16.04 10.86
N ALA A 194 -3.17 -14.83 10.86
CA ALA A 194 -3.87 -13.64 10.41
C ALA A 194 -3.89 -13.66 8.88
N GLY A 195 -5.01 -14.16 8.33
CA GLY A 195 -5.15 -14.51 6.92
C GLY A 195 -5.34 -13.30 6.00
N LEU A 196 -5.00 -13.51 4.73
CA LEU A 196 -5.29 -12.58 3.63
C LEU A 196 -5.84 -13.35 2.42
N ASP A 197 -6.90 -12.86 1.79
CA ASP A 197 -7.41 -13.38 0.52
C ASP A 197 -6.46 -13.06 -0.65
N PRO A 198 -6.39 -13.94 -1.66
CA PRO A 198 -7.17 -15.17 -1.90
C PRO A 198 -6.70 -16.40 -1.10
N MET A 199 -5.55 -16.33 -0.44
CA MET A 199 -4.95 -17.48 0.24
C MET A 199 -5.81 -17.98 1.40
N MET A 200 -6.58 -17.09 2.05
CA MET A 200 -7.51 -17.43 3.11
C MET A 200 -8.69 -18.24 2.57
N ALA A 201 -9.30 -17.81 1.47
CA ALA A 201 -10.35 -18.55 0.78
C ALA A 201 -9.83 -19.91 0.25
N GLN A 202 -8.59 -19.93 -0.26
CA GLN A 202 -7.94 -21.17 -0.69
C GLN A 202 -7.77 -22.16 0.46
N ALA A 203 -7.29 -21.71 1.63
CA ALA A 203 -7.14 -22.56 2.81
C ALA A 203 -8.49 -23.14 3.28
N GLN A 204 -9.59 -22.37 3.15
CA GLN A 204 -10.92 -22.88 3.48
C GLN A 204 -11.38 -23.98 2.51
N VAL A 205 -11.24 -23.74 1.20
CA VAL A 205 -11.78 -24.63 0.17
C VAL A 205 -10.94 -25.90 0.03
N GLU A 206 -9.62 -25.77 0.00
CA GLU A 206 -8.71 -26.89 -0.27
C GLU A 206 -8.30 -27.67 0.99
N ASP A 207 -8.10 -26.95 2.12
CA ASP A 207 -7.52 -27.53 3.34
C ASP A 207 -8.56 -27.67 4.48
N GLY A 208 -9.77 -27.13 4.29
CA GLY A 208 -10.81 -27.14 5.30
C GLY A 208 -10.50 -26.25 6.52
N ALA A 209 -9.64 -25.25 6.35
CA ALA A 209 -9.32 -24.30 7.40
C ALA A 209 -10.56 -23.50 7.82
N ARG A 210 -10.60 -23.10 9.10
CA ARG A 210 -11.75 -22.40 9.69
C ARG A 210 -11.38 -20.95 9.97
N LEU A 211 -12.27 -20.02 9.57
CA LEU A 211 -12.19 -18.62 9.99
C LEU A 211 -12.89 -18.52 11.36
N PHE A 212 -12.13 -18.58 12.44
CA PHE A 212 -12.72 -18.59 13.79
C PHE A 212 -13.05 -17.18 14.30
N TYR A 213 -12.50 -16.12 13.66
CA TYR A 213 -12.87 -14.75 13.93
C TYR A 213 -12.92 -13.94 12.64
N ARG A 214 -14.07 -13.34 12.37
CA ARG A 214 -14.33 -12.44 11.25
C ARG A 214 -14.92 -11.14 11.80
N ASN A 215 -14.51 -10.02 11.22
CA ASN A 215 -15.09 -8.71 11.51
C ASN A 215 -14.89 -7.80 10.28
N LYS A 216 -15.94 -7.70 9.44
CA LYS A 216 -15.88 -6.88 8.22
C LYS A 216 -15.51 -5.43 8.50
N ASP A 217 -16.04 -4.85 9.59
CA ASP A 217 -15.83 -3.45 9.95
C ASP A 217 -14.42 -3.16 10.50
N ALA A 218 -13.68 -4.22 10.84
CA ALA A 218 -12.29 -4.12 11.25
C ALA A 218 -11.31 -4.18 10.07
N ASN A 219 -11.77 -4.61 8.89
CA ASN A 219 -11.00 -4.50 7.66
C ASN A 219 -11.02 -3.05 7.19
N THR A 220 -9.87 -2.54 6.73
CA THR A 220 -9.82 -1.22 6.13
C THR A 220 -10.02 -1.31 4.61
N TYR A 221 -10.24 -0.17 3.96
CA TYR A 221 -10.47 -0.14 2.53
C TYR A 221 -9.20 -0.43 1.75
N GLY A 222 -9.36 -0.96 0.54
CA GLY A 222 -8.29 -1.03 -0.45
C GLY A 222 -8.01 0.36 -1.04
N ILE A 223 -6.80 0.85 -0.81
CA ILE A 223 -6.37 2.21 -1.14
C ILE A 223 -5.24 2.18 -2.17
N LEU A 224 -5.38 2.96 -3.23
CA LEU A 224 -4.27 3.28 -4.11
C LEU A 224 -3.52 4.49 -3.54
N ASN A 225 -2.22 4.33 -3.34
CA ASN A 225 -1.32 5.39 -2.91
C ASN A 225 -0.41 5.81 -4.05
N GLY A 226 -0.06 7.08 -4.08
CA GLY A 226 0.96 7.61 -4.96
C GLY A 226 2.15 8.16 -4.18
N ARG A 227 3.33 8.08 -4.75
CA ARG A 227 4.55 8.68 -4.20
C ARG A 227 4.44 10.21 -4.31
N GLU A 228 4.66 10.93 -3.21
CA GLU A 228 4.45 12.40 -3.13
C GLU A 228 5.17 13.16 -4.25
N GLU A 229 6.40 12.79 -4.54
CA GLU A 229 7.19 13.42 -5.60
C GLU A 229 6.54 13.27 -6.98
N PHE A 230 6.03 12.06 -7.32
CA PHE A 230 5.34 11.82 -8.58
C PHE A 230 4.04 12.63 -8.67
N LEU A 231 3.24 12.60 -7.61
CA LEU A 231 1.96 13.34 -7.55
C LEU A 231 2.15 14.86 -7.67
N LYS A 232 3.24 15.38 -7.13
CA LYS A 232 3.60 16.80 -7.23
C LYS A 232 4.11 17.16 -8.62
N THR A 233 4.94 16.31 -9.20
CA THR A 233 5.60 16.59 -10.49
C THR A 233 4.66 16.38 -11.67
N TYR A 234 3.78 15.34 -11.57
CA TYR A 234 2.92 14.90 -12.68
C TYR A 234 1.44 14.78 -12.28
N PRO A 235 0.80 15.87 -11.79
CA PRO A 235 -0.58 15.80 -11.31
C PRO A 235 -1.58 15.42 -12.41
N ASP A 236 -1.35 15.83 -13.66
CA ASP A 236 -2.24 15.50 -14.78
C ASP A 236 -2.11 14.05 -15.21
N LEU A 237 -0.90 13.48 -15.21
CA LEU A 237 -0.71 12.05 -15.44
C LEU A 237 -1.37 11.25 -14.33
N THR A 238 -1.29 11.71 -13.07
CA THR A 238 -1.97 11.08 -11.93
C THR A 238 -3.48 11.03 -12.15
N ARG A 239 -4.12 12.14 -12.59
CA ARG A 239 -5.56 12.15 -12.89
C ARG A 239 -5.92 11.16 -14.00
N ARG A 240 -5.09 11.04 -15.03
CA ARG A 240 -5.29 10.07 -16.12
C ARG A 240 -5.16 8.63 -15.62
N VAL A 241 -4.16 8.33 -14.78
CA VAL A 241 -4.04 7.01 -14.13
C VAL A 241 -5.31 6.69 -13.34
N LEU A 242 -5.83 7.63 -12.56
CA LEU A 242 -7.04 7.43 -11.77
C LEU A 242 -8.28 7.24 -12.65
N ALA A 243 -8.41 7.98 -13.75
CA ALA A 243 -9.51 7.82 -14.69
C ALA A 243 -9.52 6.41 -15.32
N VAL A 244 -8.34 5.90 -15.69
CA VAL A 244 -8.20 4.52 -16.22
C VAL A 244 -8.47 3.48 -15.14
N TYR A 245 -8.04 3.73 -13.91
CA TYR A 245 -8.32 2.86 -12.76
C TYR A 245 -9.83 2.76 -12.48
N GLU A 246 -10.52 3.90 -12.51
CA GLU A 246 -11.98 3.97 -12.35
C GLU A 246 -12.71 3.26 -13.49
N ALA A 247 -12.25 3.40 -14.74
CA ALA A 247 -12.79 2.66 -15.87
C ALA A 247 -12.63 1.15 -15.69
N ALA A 248 -11.49 0.68 -15.19
CA ALA A 248 -11.25 -0.73 -14.88
C ALA A 248 -12.17 -1.22 -13.74
N ARG A 249 -12.35 -0.43 -12.67
CA ARG A 249 -13.26 -0.77 -11.58
C ARG A 249 -14.71 -0.89 -12.07
N LYS A 250 -15.18 0.06 -12.85
CA LYS A 250 -16.52 0.00 -13.49
C LYS A 250 -16.66 -1.21 -14.41
N TYR A 251 -15.58 -1.54 -15.12
CA TYR A 251 -15.57 -2.74 -15.96
C TYR A 251 -15.73 -4.00 -15.12
N CYS A 252 -15.02 -4.16 -14.01
CA CYS A 252 -15.15 -5.31 -13.09
C CYS A 252 -16.59 -5.42 -12.57
N LEU A 253 -17.20 -4.31 -12.13
CA LEU A 253 -18.61 -4.30 -11.68
C LEU A 253 -19.59 -4.77 -12.73
N ALA A 254 -19.34 -4.49 -14.01
CA ALA A 254 -20.23 -4.84 -15.11
C ALA A 254 -19.92 -6.20 -15.75
N ASN A 255 -18.75 -6.78 -15.53
CA ASN A 255 -18.25 -7.94 -16.27
C ASN A 255 -17.61 -8.98 -15.35
N TYR A 256 -18.37 -9.44 -14.36
CA TYR A 256 -17.89 -10.40 -13.35
C TYR A 256 -17.22 -11.65 -13.95
N ASP A 257 -17.82 -12.26 -14.96
CA ASP A 257 -17.28 -13.49 -15.54
C ASP A 257 -15.89 -13.30 -16.19
N ASP A 258 -15.66 -12.13 -16.78
CA ASP A 258 -14.36 -11.80 -17.34
C ASP A 258 -13.33 -11.45 -16.25
N GLU A 259 -13.73 -10.72 -15.20
CA GLU A 259 -12.90 -10.48 -14.02
C GLU A 259 -12.47 -11.81 -13.38
N LYS A 260 -13.42 -12.73 -13.18
CA LYS A 260 -13.17 -14.08 -12.66
C LYS A 260 -12.22 -14.86 -13.56
N ARG A 261 -12.41 -14.82 -14.88
CA ARG A 261 -11.51 -15.45 -15.85
C ARG A 261 -10.08 -14.92 -15.71
N VAL A 262 -9.91 -13.60 -15.72
CA VAL A 262 -8.59 -12.95 -15.55
C VAL A 262 -7.94 -13.39 -14.24
N PHE A 263 -8.73 -13.46 -13.16
CA PHE A 263 -8.23 -13.87 -11.85
C PHE A 263 -7.74 -15.32 -11.86
N ILE A 264 -8.55 -16.26 -12.39
CA ILE A 264 -8.18 -17.69 -12.52
C ILE A 264 -6.94 -17.86 -13.39
N GLU A 265 -6.89 -17.20 -14.55
CA GLU A 265 -5.77 -17.30 -15.48
C GLU A 265 -4.46 -16.78 -14.87
N THR A 266 -4.53 -15.75 -14.05
CA THR A 266 -3.35 -15.15 -13.40
C THR A 266 -2.90 -15.96 -12.19
N THR A 267 -3.82 -16.43 -11.35
CA THR A 267 -3.49 -17.06 -10.06
C THR A 267 -3.45 -18.58 -10.10
N LYS A 268 -4.11 -19.20 -11.10
CA LYS A 268 -4.36 -20.64 -11.21
C LYS A 268 -5.19 -21.21 -10.06
N LEU A 269 -5.90 -20.36 -9.33
CA LEU A 269 -6.78 -20.78 -8.25
C LEU A 269 -8.10 -21.37 -8.77
N PRO A 270 -8.70 -22.32 -8.05
CA PRO A 270 -10.01 -22.87 -8.37
C PRO A 270 -11.10 -21.81 -8.40
N GLY A 271 -12.07 -21.95 -9.30
CA GLY A 271 -13.18 -21.00 -9.45
C GLY A 271 -13.97 -20.74 -8.15
N ALA A 272 -14.10 -21.75 -7.28
CA ALA A 272 -14.76 -21.61 -5.98
C ALA A 272 -14.00 -20.65 -5.03
N VAL A 273 -12.68 -20.69 -5.04
CA VAL A 273 -11.82 -19.76 -4.26
C VAL A 273 -12.01 -18.34 -4.78
N VAL A 274 -12.03 -18.17 -6.11
CA VAL A 274 -12.19 -16.87 -6.75
C VAL A 274 -13.59 -16.30 -6.50
N ASP A 275 -14.64 -17.12 -6.52
CA ASP A 275 -16.01 -16.68 -6.20
C ASP A 275 -16.11 -16.16 -4.76
N ILE A 276 -15.47 -16.81 -3.78
CA ILE A 276 -15.44 -16.35 -2.39
C ILE A 276 -14.80 -14.96 -2.32
N GLN A 277 -13.64 -14.77 -2.94
CA GLN A 277 -12.99 -13.47 -2.90
C GLN A 277 -13.77 -12.39 -3.61
N LEU A 278 -14.20 -12.63 -4.87
CA LEU A 278 -14.78 -11.59 -5.70
C LEU A 278 -16.24 -11.28 -5.35
N LYS A 279 -17.08 -12.31 -5.10
CA LYS A 279 -18.50 -12.11 -4.82
C LYS A 279 -18.83 -11.88 -3.36
N GLU A 280 -18.18 -12.64 -2.46
CA GLU A 280 -18.57 -12.62 -1.05
C GLU A 280 -17.78 -11.59 -0.24
N ARG A 281 -16.54 -11.28 -0.65
CA ARG A 281 -15.59 -10.54 0.17
C ARG A 281 -15.02 -9.28 -0.47
N THR A 282 -15.45 -8.93 -1.68
CA THR A 282 -14.97 -7.72 -2.36
C THR A 282 -16.15 -6.86 -2.81
N ASP A 283 -16.25 -5.64 -2.27
CA ASP A 283 -17.20 -4.64 -2.70
C ASP A 283 -16.46 -3.55 -3.49
N LEU A 284 -16.78 -3.42 -4.77
CA LEU A 284 -16.18 -2.45 -5.69
C LEU A 284 -17.01 -1.18 -5.85
N THR A 285 -18.04 -0.94 -5.03
CA THR A 285 -18.94 0.23 -5.19
C THR A 285 -18.28 1.55 -4.80
N PHE A 286 -17.27 1.51 -3.92
CA PHE A 286 -16.57 2.70 -3.44
C PHE A 286 -15.39 3.08 -4.33
N ASN A 287 -15.24 4.39 -4.57
CA ASN A 287 -14.11 4.95 -5.35
C ASN A 287 -13.49 6.21 -4.72
N ARG A 288 -13.95 6.62 -3.54
CA ARG A 288 -13.52 7.86 -2.89
C ARG A 288 -13.09 7.64 -1.44
N ILE A 289 -12.11 8.42 -1.00
CA ILE A 289 -11.72 8.47 0.41
C ILE A 289 -12.58 9.54 1.10
N GLY A 290 -13.81 9.16 1.44
CA GLY A 290 -14.76 9.99 2.17
C GLY A 290 -14.69 9.81 3.69
N ALA A 291 -15.70 10.31 4.40
CA ALA A 291 -15.78 10.21 5.85
C ALA A 291 -15.78 8.77 6.38
N PRO A 292 -16.51 7.80 5.79
CA PRO A 292 -16.47 6.40 6.26
C PRO A 292 -15.09 5.76 6.17
N GLN A 293 -14.36 6.02 5.08
CA GLN A 293 -13.02 5.49 4.87
C GLN A 293 -12.03 6.09 5.88
N ARG A 294 -12.08 7.41 6.05
CA ARG A 294 -11.24 8.11 7.02
C ARG A 294 -11.52 7.64 8.45
N ASP A 295 -12.78 7.45 8.83
CA ASP A 295 -13.17 6.94 10.16
C ASP A 295 -12.61 5.53 10.42
N THR A 296 -12.74 4.63 9.47
CA THR A 296 -12.22 3.26 9.59
C THR A 296 -10.70 3.23 9.73
N ILE A 297 -9.98 4.04 8.93
CA ILE A 297 -8.52 4.17 9.00
C ILE A 297 -8.09 4.80 10.34
N LEU A 298 -8.79 5.85 10.79
CA LEU A 298 -8.52 6.51 12.07
C LEU A 298 -8.69 5.54 13.25
N LYS A 299 -9.79 4.78 13.29
CA LYS A 299 -10.04 3.77 14.33
C LYS A 299 -8.94 2.71 14.37
N ALA A 300 -8.45 2.27 13.21
CA ALA A 300 -7.33 1.35 13.13
C ALA A 300 -6.02 1.97 13.69
N GLY A 301 -5.73 3.22 13.33
CA GLY A 301 -4.56 3.94 13.84
C GLY A 301 -4.61 4.17 15.35
N LEU A 302 -5.77 4.55 15.90
CA LEU A 302 -5.96 4.72 17.34
C LEU A 302 -5.82 3.40 18.10
N ALA A 303 -6.30 2.28 17.54
CA ALA A 303 -6.10 0.96 18.13
C ALA A 303 -4.61 0.57 18.16
N LEU A 304 -3.86 0.85 17.09
CA LEU A 304 -2.40 0.66 17.08
C LEU A 304 -1.68 1.54 18.11
N GLN A 305 -2.16 2.75 18.33
CA GLN A 305 -1.62 3.64 19.37
C GLN A 305 -1.91 3.09 20.78
N GLN A 306 -3.12 2.61 21.02
CA GLN A 306 -3.48 1.93 22.27
C GLN A 306 -2.64 0.67 22.51
N ALA A 307 -2.31 -0.08 21.46
CA ALA A 307 -1.43 -1.24 21.54
C ALA A 307 0.06 -0.91 21.73
N GLY A 308 0.43 0.38 21.64
CA GLY A 308 1.82 0.82 21.72
C GLY A 308 2.63 0.61 20.44
N VAL A 309 1.99 0.22 19.33
CA VAL A 309 2.63 0.11 18.00
C VAL A 309 2.90 1.49 17.42
N ILE A 310 1.98 2.43 17.62
CA ILE A 310 2.17 3.85 17.34
C ILE A 310 2.49 4.56 18.66
N PRO A 311 3.56 5.39 18.74
CA PRO A 311 3.86 6.14 19.96
C PRO A 311 2.72 7.04 20.40
N GLY A 312 2.49 7.14 21.72
CA GLY A 312 1.35 7.90 22.30
C GLY A 312 1.38 9.40 22.02
N ASN A 313 2.54 9.98 21.66
CA ASN A 313 2.69 11.39 21.31
C ASN A 313 2.39 11.70 19.83
N VAL A 314 2.08 10.72 19.01
CA VAL A 314 1.72 10.91 17.60
C VAL A 314 0.27 11.39 17.50
N ASP A 315 0.03 12.47 16.79
CA ASP A 315 -1.33 12.88 16.39
C ASP A 315 -1.78 12.05 15.19
N VAL A 316 -2.48 10.95 15.49
CA VAL A 316 -2.97 9.99 14.49
C VAL A 316 -3.94 10.65 13.51
N LYS A 317 -4.79 11.57 13.99
CA LYS A 317 -5.74 12.29 13.14
C LYS A 317 -5.01 13.19 12.15
N LYS A 318 -4.04 13.96 12.62
CA LYS A 318 -3.20 14.80 11.75
C LYS A 318 -2.45 13.96 10.73
N ALA A 319 -1.89 12.82 11.13
CA ALA A 319 -1.20 11.91 10.21
C ALA A 319 -2.15 11.38 9.11
N LEU A 320 -3.41 11.10 9.43
CA LEU A 320 -4.43 10.72 8.46
C LEU A 320 -4.78 11.88 7.52
N ASP A 321 -4.95 13.09 8.05
CA ASP A 321 -5.22 14.28 7.23
C ASP A 321 -4.03 14.56 6.29
N ASP A 322 -2.80 14.39 6.77
CA ASP A 322 -1.59 14.49 5.95
C ASP A 322 -1.43 13.33 4.94
N LEU A 323 -2.02 12.17 5.18
CA LEU A 323 -1.97 11.02 4.28
C LEU A 323 -2.84 11.22 3.05
N VAL A 324 -4.07 11.74 3.21
CA VAL A 324 -5.04 11.82 2.10
C VAL A 324 -4.80 13.07 1.26
N ASP A 325 -4.70 12.91 -0.05
CA ASP A 325 -4.58 14.03 -0.98
C ASP A 325 -5.93 14.34 -1.64
N ASP A 326 -6.63 15.32 -1.09
CA ASP A 326 -7.97 15.71 -1.52
C ASP A 326 -8.02 16.26 -2.96
N ARG A 327 -6.88 16.65 -3.55
CA ARG A 327 -6.80 17.12 -4.95
C ARG A 327 -7.18 16.03 -5.96
N PHE A 328 -7.06 14.77 -5.55
CA PHE A 328 -7.37 13.60 -6.37
C PHE A 328 -8.64 12.87 -5.92
N VAL A 329 -9.17 13.20 -4.74
CA VAL A 329 -10.42 12.60 -4.23
C VAL A 329 -11.59 13.05 -5.11
N GLY A 330 -12.09 12.16 -5.93
CA GLY A 330 -13.18 12.42 -6.89
C GLY A 330 -12.73 12.91 -8.26
N ALA A 331 -11.44 12.78 -8.59
CA ALA A 331 -10.91 13.09 -9.91
C ALA A 331 -11.17 11.98 -10.96
N ALA A 332 -11.81 10.85 -10.55
CA ALA A 332 -12.12 9.71 -11.41
C ALA A 332 -13.64 9.59 -11.68
#